data_1924cf33521afa13e17a469f74f58e09
#
_entry.id   1924cf33521afa13e17a469f74f58e09
#
_cell.length_a   1.000
_cell.length_b   1.000
_cell.length_c   1.000
_cell.angle_alpha   90.00
_cell.angle_beta   90.00
_cell.angle_gamma   90.00
#
_symmetry.space_group_name_H-M   'P 1'
#
loop_
_entity.id
_entity.type
_entity.pdbx_description
1 polymer ?
#
loop_
_entity_poly.entity_id
_entity_poly.type
_entity_poly.pdbx_seq_one_letter_code
_entity_poly.pdbx_strand_id
1 'polypeptide(L)'
;MLVVIAGAGRVGLGLAEALIKEQKNDVVLLDMNSRAVKNAQAFDMLVLHGDMLDRQALVEAGIERADVFIAATDKDDRNVLACGLAKHLHEHRGVKRDDLLT
;
A
#
# COMPACT_ATOMS: atom_id res chain seq x y z
N MET A 1 1.66 1.33 14.48
CA MET A 1 1.69 0.26 13.49
C MET A 1 1.63 0.89 12.11
N LEU A 2 2.48 0.46 11.21
CA LEU A 2 2.46 0.95 9.82
C LEU A 2 1.54 0.07 8.97
N VAL A 3 0.54 0.70 8.37
CA VAL A 3 -0.44 0.02 7.50
C VAL A 3 -0.33 0.61 6.09
N VAL A 4 -0.08 -0.23 5.11
CA VAL A 4 -0.07 0.16 3.70
C VAL A 4 -1.35 -0.35 3.07
N ILE A 5 -2.13 0.56 2.49
CA ILE A 5 -3.39 0.22 1.83
C ILE A 5 -3.28 0.55 0.35
N ALA A 6 -3.43 -0.45 -0.50
CA ALA A 6 -3.47 -0.28 -1.95
C ALA A 6 -4.92 -0.22 -2.40
N GLY A 7 -5.32 0.92 -2.93
CA GLY A 7 -6.68 1.22 -3.31
C GLY A 7 -7.25 2.35 -2.46
N ALA A 8 -7.39 3.53 -3.06
CA ALA A 8 -7.90 4.72 -2.39
C ALA A 8 -9.35 5.02 -2.80
N GLY A 9 -10.09 3.98 -3.19
CA GLY A 9 -11.51 4.07 -3.43
C GLY A 9 -12.30 4.04 -2.13
N ARG A 10 -13.59 3.75 -2.25
CA ARG A 10 -14.50 3.82 -1.10
C ARG A 10 -14.06 2.92 0.07
N VAL A 11 -13.69 1.67 -0.22
CA VAL A 11 -13.30 0.72 0.82
C VAL A 11 -11.96 1.07 1.44
N GLY A 12 -10.95 1.29 0.60
CA GLY A 12 -9.59 1.60 1.08
C GLY A 12 -9.55 2.90 1.86
N LEU A 13 -10.20 3.94 1.37
CA LEU A 13 -10.24 5.22 2.05
C LEU A 13 -11.00 5.12 3.37
N GLY A 14 -12.11 4.38 3.40
CA GLY A 14 -12.86 4.16 4.63
C GLY A 14 -12.07 3.43 5.69
N LEU A 15 -11.31 2.40 5.30
CA LEU A 15 -10.40 1.70 6.19
C LEU A 15 -9.32 2.62 6.74
N ALA A 16 -8.73 3.43 5.85
CA ALA A 16 -7.69 4.37 6.24
C ALA A 16 -8.20 5.37 7.27
N GLU A 17 -9.38 5.93 7.05
CA GLU A 17 -9.99 6.87 8.00
C GLU A 17 -10.21 6.23 9.36
N ALA A 18 -10.71 5.00 9.39
CA ALA A 18 -10.95 4.28 10.63
C ALA A 18 -9.64 4.02 11.40
N LEU A 19 -8.58 3.63 10.68
CA LEU A 19 -7.29 3.35 11.30
C LEU A 19 -6.61 4.61 11.83
N ILE A 20 -6.76 5.72 11.14
CA ILE A 20 -6.19 7.00 11.57
C ILE A 20 -6.86 7.46 12.87
N LYS A 21 -8.16 7.25 13.01
CA LYS A 21 -8.89 7.65 14.22
C LYS A 21 -8.39 6.94 15.48
N GLU A 22 -7.80 5.78 15.34
CA GLU A 22 -7.22 5.04 16.46
C GLU A 22 -5.94 5.69 17.00
N GLN A 23 -5.34 6.61 16.25
CA GLN A 23 -4.14 7.38 16.63
C GLN A 23 -2.90 6.55 16.96
N LYS A 24 -2.94 5.27 16.66
CA LYS A 24 -1.82 4.34 16.88
C LYS A 24 -1.20 3.88 15.57
N ASN A 25 -1.78 4.28 14.45
CA ASN A 25 -1.40 3.77 13.16
C ASN A 25 -0.87 4.87 12.26
N ASP A 26 0.21 4.55 11.55
CA ASP A 26 0.64 5.32 10.41
C ASP A 26 0.07 4.66 9.18
N VAL A 27 -0.64 5.40 8.36
CA VAL A 27 -1.33 4.86 7.19
C VAL A 27 -0.76 5.48 5.93
N VAL A 28 -0.43 4.61 4.97
CA VAL A 28 -0.01 5.01 3.63
C VAL A 28 -1.01 4.45 2.65
N LEU A 29 -1.62 5.31 1.85
CA LEU A 29 -2.49 4.92 0.75
C LEU A 29 -1.74 4.94 -0.56
N LEU A 30 -1.97 3.94 -1.40
CA LEU A 30 -1.36 3.83 -2.72
C LEU A 30 -2.46 3.57 -3.75
N ASP A 31 -2.53 4.36 -4.82
CA ASP A 31 -3.47 4.14 -5.91
C ASP A 31 -2.88 4.64 -7.21
N MET A 32 -3.13 3.95 -8.31
CA MET A 32 -2.66 4.40 -9.61
C MET A 32 -3.65 5.36 -10.30
N ASN A 33 -4.82 5.58 -9.74
CA ASN A 33 -5.78 6.53 -10.25
C ASN A 33 -5.51 7.90 -9.65
N SER A 34 -5.13 8.87 -10.49
CA SER A 34 -4.77 10.21 -10.02
C SER A 34 -5.92 10.93 -9.33
N ARG A 35 -7.17 10.67 -9.74
CA ARG A 35 -8.34 11.27 -9.11
C ARG A 35 -8.56 10.73 -7.70
N ALA A 36 -8.39 9.41 -7.52
CA ALA A 36 -8.49 8.80 -6.20
C ALA A 36 -7.41 9.34 -5.25
N VAL A 37 -6.19 9.49 -5.75
CA VAL A 37 -5.08 10.08 -5.00
C VAL A 37 -5.43 11.51 -4.57
N LYS A 38 -5.95 12.30 -5.48
CA LYS A 38 -6.32 13.69 -5.21
C LYS A 38 -7.41 13.79 -4.14
N ASN A 39 -8.42 12.94 -4.23
CA ASN A 39 -9.51 12.92 -3.25
C ASN A 39 -9.00 12.52 -1.86
N ALA A 40 -8.07 11.58 -1.79
CA ALA A 40 -7.53 11.10 -0.52
C ALA A 40 -6.59 12.11 0.14
N GLN A 41 -6.00 13.02 -0.62
CA GLN A 41 -5.11 14.05 -0.08
C GLN A 41 -5.80 15.04 0.87
N ALA A 42 -7.12 15.06 0.89
CA ALA A 42 -7.87 15.86 1.86
C ALA A 42 -7.76 15.32 3.29
N PHE A 43 -7.27 14.10 3.46
CA PHE A 43 -7.15 13.43 4.75
C PHE A 43 -5.70 13.49 5.25
N ASP A 44 -5.53 13.40 6.56
CA ASP A 44 -4.20 13.49 7.19
C ASP A 44 -3.48 12.15 7.12
N MET A 45 -2.98 11.81 5.94
CA MET A 45 -2.22 10.60 5.70
C MET A 45 -1.32 10.78 4.48
N LEU A 46 -0.32 9.91 4.34
CA LEU A 46 0.52 9.89 3.16
C LEU A 46 -0.22 9.17 2.03
N VAL A 47 -0.35 9.83 0.91
CA VAL A 47 -1.00 9.27 -0.28
C VAL A 47 -0.02 9.27 -1.43
N LEU A 48 0.22 8.11 -2.03
CA LEU A 48 1.15 7.92 -3.12
C LEU A 48 0.41 7.51 -4.40
N HIS A 49 0.88 8.07 -5.52
CA HIS A 49 0.38 7.68 -6.85
C HIS A 49 1.30 6.59 -7.41
N GLY A 50 0.78 5.40 -7.56
CA GLY A 50 1.55 4.28 -8.08
C GLY A 50 0.72 3.01 -8.19
N ASP A 51 1.30 2.02 -8.87
CA ASP A 51 0.67 0.71 -9.08
C ASP A 51 1.10 -0.25 -7.98
N MET A 52 0.14 -0.90 -7.34
CA MET A 52 0.42 -1.88 -6.28
C MET A 52 1.11 -3.15 -6.80
N LEU A 53 1.19 -3.33 -8.12
CA LEU A 53 1.96 -4.42 -8.73
C LEU A 53 3.36 -3.98 -9.14
N ASP A 54 3.72 -2.73 -8.88
CA ASP A 54 5.06 -2.21 -9.11
C ASP A 54 5.88 -2.31 -7.83
N ARG A 55 6.96 -3.06 -7.88
CA ARG A 55 7.89 -3.25 -6.76
C ARG A 55 8.32 -1.93 -6.15
N GLN A 56 8.75 -0.98 -6.98
CA GLN A 56 9.26 0.29 -6.48
C GLN A 56 8.18 1.09 -5.76
N ALA A 57 6.94 1.07 -6.27
CA ALA A 57 5.84 1.76 -5.61
C ALA A 57 5.56 1.20 -4.23
N LEU A 58 5.58 -0.13 -4.07
CA LEU A 58 5.40 -0.78 -2.77
C LEU A 58 6.54 -0.44 -1.82
N VAL A 59 7.78 -0.44 -2.30
CA VAL A 59 8.93 -0.08 -1.46
C VAL A 59 8.82 1.37 -0.99
N GLU A 60 8.46 2.28 -1.88
CA GLU A 60 8.25 3.68 -1.52
C GLU A 60 7.12 3.87 -0.50
N ALA A 61 6.10 3.02 -0.57
CA ALA A 61 5.01 3.04 0.38
C ALA A 61 5.39 2.50 1.76
N GLY A 62 6.56 1.86 1.88
CA GLY A 62 7.06 1.35 3.13
C GLY A 62 6.78 -0.11 3.38
N ILE A 63 6.57 -0.91 2.33
CA ILE A 63 6.19 -2.32 2.47
C ILE A 63 7.21 -3.13 3.28
N GLU A 64 8.47 -2.77 3.23
CA GLU A 64 9.51 -3.48 3.97
C GLU A 64 9.38 -3.30 5.48
N ARG A 65 8.75 -2.22 5.92
CA ARG A 65 8.53 -1.90 7.34
C ARG A 65 7.08 -2.07 7.76
N ALA A 66 6.19 -2.39 6.83
CA ALA A 66 4.77 -2.45 7.10
C ALA A 66 4.44 -3.61 8.03
N ASP A 67 3.55 -3.34 8.95
CA ASP A 67 2.97 -4.38 9.81
C ASP A 67 1.79 -5.06 9.13
N VAL A 68 1.07 -4.31 8.28
CA VAL A 68 -0.10 -4.81 7.55
C VAL A 68 -0.11 -4.24 6.15
N PHE A 69 -0.42 -5.07 5.17
CA PHE A 69 -0.71 -4.64 3.80
C PHE A 69 -2.12 -5.07 3.44
N ILE A 70 -2.92 -4.12 2.94
CA ILE A 70 -4.30 -4.37 2.54
C ILE A 70 -4.47 -3.97 1.08
N ALA A 71 -4.87 -4.92 0.23
CA ALA A 71 -5.23 -4.63 -1.15
C ALA A 71 -6.76 -4.53 -1.22
N ALA A 72 -7.27 -3.33 -1.48
CA ALA A 72 -8.69 -3.00 -1.39
C ALA A 72 -9.21 -2.37 -2.68
N THR A 73 -8.77 -2.87 -3.85
CA THR A 73 -9.29 -2.44 -5.15
C THR A 73 -10.49 -3.29 -5.55
N ASP A 74 -11.15 -2.92 -6.63
CA ASP A 74 -12.26 -3.68 -7.19
C ASP A 74 -11.81 -4.83 -8.11
N LYS A 75 -10.51 -5.07 -8.20
CA LYS A 75 -9.92 -6.12 -9.05
C LYS A 75 -9.35 -7.23 -8.18
N ASP A 76 -10.13 -8.29 -7.96
CA ASP A 76 -9.77 -9.39 -7.06
C ASP A 76 -8.46 -10.06 -7.44
N ASP A 77 -8.24 -10.32 -8.74
CA ASP A 77 -7.03 -10.94 -9.23
C ASP A 77 -5.79 -10.08 -8.96
N ARG A 78 -5.89 -8.76 -9.19
CA ARG A 78 -4.80 -7.84 -8.91
C ARG A 78 -4.53 -7.73 -7.42
N ASN A 79 -5.57 -7.77 -6.59
CA ASN A 79 -5.43 -7.75 -5.13
C ASN A 79 -4.62 -8.95 -4.65
N VAL A 80 -4.91 -10.14 -5.16
CA VAL A 80 -4.19 -11.36 -4.81
C VAL A 80 -2.71 -11.27 -5.23
N LEU A 81 -2.46 -10.82 -6.46
CA LEU A 81 -1.09 -10.65 -6.95
C LEU A 81 -0.31 -9.62 -6.13
N ALA A 82 -0.95 -8.52 -5.78
CA ALA A 82 -0.31 -7.48 -4.98
C ALA A 82 0.06 -8.00 -3.58
N CYS A 83 -0.81 -8.77 -2.95
CA CYS A 83 -0.51 -9.38 -1.66
C CYS A 83 0.68 -10.33 -1.74
N GLY A 84 0.77 -11.12 -2.82
CA GLY A 84 1.90 -12.00 -3.04
C GLY A 84 3.21 -11.22 -3.22
N LEU A 85 3.19 -10.16 -4.01
CA LEU A 85 4.35 -9.31 -4.22
C LEU A 85 4.76 -8.60 -2.93
N ALA A 86 3.80 -8.06 -2.20
CA ALA A 86 4.05 -7.37 -0.93
C ALA A 86 4.70 -8.32 0.09
N LYS A 87 4.18 -9.53 0.20
CA LYS A 87 4.73 -10.57 1.08
C LYS A 87 6.17 -10.90 0.69
N HIS A 88 6.41 -11.09 -0.60
CA HIS A 88 7.75 -11.40 -1.11
C HIS A 88 8.74 -10.29 -0.75
N LEU A 89 8.37 -9.04 -1.01
CA LEU A 89 9.24 -7.90 -0.73
C LEU A 89 9.50 -7.74 0.77
N HIS A 90 8.51 -7.98 1.59
CA HIS A 90 8.65 -7.88 3.04
C HIS A 90 9.57 -8.99 3.59
N GLU A 91 9.39 -10.22 3.14
CA GLU A 91 10.21 -11.36 3.57
C GLU A 91 11.67 -11.23 3.13
N HIS A 92 11.92 -10.54 2.03
CA HIS A 92 13.26 -10.35 1.49
C HIS A 92 13.80 -8.92 1.71
N ARG A 93 13.25 -8.22 2.70
CA ARG A 93 13.69 -6.87 3.03
C ARG A 93 15.17 -6.87 3.41
N GLY A 94 15.89 -5.87 2.94
CA GLY A 94 17.32 -5.76 3.17
C GLY A 94 18.18 -6.55 2.20
N VAL A 95 17.58 -7.38 1.34
CA VAL A 95 18.30 -8.13 0.31
C VAL A 95 18.36 -7.27 -0.96
N LYS A 96 19.55 -7.23 -1.60
CA LYS A 96 19.71 -6.48 -2.83
C LYS A 96 18.86 -7.08 -3.94
N ARG A 97 18.33 -6.21 -4.81
CA ARG A 97 17.45 -6.61 -5.89
C ARG A 97 18.07 -7.72 -6.77
N ASP A 98 19.36 -7.60 -7.07
CA ASP A 98 20.05 -8.57 -7.91
C ASP A 98 20.05 -9.98 -7.29
N ASP A 99 20.10 -10.06 -5.97
CA ASP A 99 20.06 -11.32 -5.25
C ASP A 99 18.68 -11.98 -5.34
N LEU A 100 17.63 -11.17 -5.49
CA LEU A 100 16.26 -11.67 -5.61
C LEU A 100 15.95 -12.23 -6.99
N LEU A 101 16.73 -11.89 -8.00
CA LEU A 101 16.52 -12.33 -9.38
C LEU A 101 17.19 -13.66 -9.69
N THR A 102 17.97 -14.15 -8.78
CA THR A 102 18.64 -15.46 -8.90
C THR A 102 17.91 -16.52 -8.09
#